data_b2d23c8862b16f2ede8bf6df5aa76cd0
#
_entry.id   b2d23c8862b16f2ede8bf6df5aa76cd0
#
_cell.length_a   1.000
_cell.length_b   1.000
_cell.length_c   1.000
_cell.angle_alpha   90.00
_cell.angle_beta   90.00
_cell.angle_gamma   90.00
#
_symmetry.space_group_name_H-M   'P 1'
#
loop_
_entity.id
_entity.type
_entity.pdbx_description
1 polymer ?
#
loop_
_entity_poly.entity_id
_entity_poly.type
_entity_poly.pdbx_seq_one_letter_code
_entity_poly.pdbx_strand_id
1 'polypeptide(L)'
;RMYYEQERTQSEIADRYGISRPMVSKLLKEARDRGIVTIRINAPKGESGGTPSLMELVGRCFGIYDGVAVPGGQNDQTTNEAVAEAAISYLSELGGASLGIGWGHIIGDVVKHMEQREKLVPIGTFVCPLIGNGGVGLKNYHSNELVRSIAEHSGAQPRFIYSPACVLSEQELKLTRELDSYHEIYHVWEKLDVALVNIGNFPSVPDFASEARYGDLLIRQKAVGRILNYFMDSQGHIIRSDTDYAIQIPLELLTRTRHVVGICSANTSPKAFRAALKTGYLKHFIAPEHVVREALE
;
A
#
# COMPACT_ATOMS: atom_id res chain seq x y z
N ARG A 1 -15.17 -3.23 26.77
CA ARG A 1 -16.57 -2.90 26.40
C ARG A 1 -17.21 -1.95 27.40
N MET A 2 -17.30 -2.29 28.70
CA MET A 2 -17.99 -1.46 29.70
C MET A 2 -17.53 0.00 29.72
N TYR A 3 -16.23 0.27 29.59
CA TYR A 3 -15.67 1.62 29.61
C TYR A 3 -15.95 2.36 28.30
N TYR A 4 -15.68 1.72 27.14
CA TYR A 4 -15.70 2.39 25.84
C TYR A 4 -17.05 2.33 25.09
N GLU A 5 -17.88 1.28 25.34
CA GLU A 5 -19.17 1.11 24.66
C GLU A 5 -20.37 1.43 25.57
N GLN A 6 -20.22 1.25 26.89
CA GLN A 6 -21.30 1.44 27.88
C GLN A 6 -21.09 2.66 28.76
N GLU A 7 -20.05 3.46 28.47
CA GLU A 7 -19.70 4.71 29.18
C GLU A 7 -19.58 4.58 30.71
N ARG A 8 -19.31 3.37 31.22
CA ARG A 8 -19.13 3.14 32.64
C ARG A 8 -17.82 3.75 33.13
N THR A 9 -17.88 4.38 34.30
CA THR A 9 -16.68 4.91 34.94
C THR A 9 -15.74 3.82 35.42
N GLN A 10 -14.45 4.16 35.57
CA GLN A 10 -13.48 3.20 36.13
C GLN A 10 -13.83 2.76 37.55
N SER A 11 -14.51 3.60 38.33
CA SER A 11 -14.97 3.28 39.68
C SER A 11 -16.10 2.24 39.66
N GLU A 12 -17.13 2.44 38.83
CA GLU A 12 -18.21 1.46 38.67
C GLU A 12 -17.73 0.09 38.18
N ILE A 13 -16.69 0.10 37.29
CA ILE A 13 -16.07 -1.15 36.83
C ILE A 13 -15.29 -1.81 37.96
N ALA A 14 -14.54 -1.02 38.76
CA ALA A 14 -13.80 -1.51 39.91
C ALA A 14 -14.73 -2.18 40.92
N ASP A 15 -15.82 -1.51 41.29
CA ASP A 15 -16.83 -2.02 42.22
C ASP A 15 -17.47 -3.30 41.70
N ARG A 16 -17.83 -3.37 40.44
CA ARG A 16 -18.47 -4.54 39.83
C ARG A 16 -17.57 -5.78 39.81
N TYR A 17 -16.28 -5.63 39.66
CA TYR A 17 -15.33 -6.75 39.58
C TYR A 17 -14.55 -6.97 40.87
N GLY A 18 -14.78 -6.19 41.91
CA GLY A 18 -14.08 -6.33 43.19
C GLY A 18 -12.56 -6.01 43.07
N ILE A 19 -12.18 -5.13 42.17
CA ILE A 19 -10.78 -4.71 41.96
C ILE A 19 -10.60 -3.21 42.24
N SER A 20 -9.36 -2.76 42.39
CA SER A 20 -9.09 -1.33 42.61
C SER A 20 -9.22 -0.53 41.32
N ARG A 21 -9.64 0.75 41.42
CA ARG A 21 -9.65 1.69 40.27
C ARG A 21 -8.31 1.80 39.55
N PRO A 22 -7.12 1.85 40.24
CA PRO A 22 -5.83 1.78 39.57
C PRO A 22 -5.62 0.53 38.74
N MET A 23 -6.16 -0.62 39.19
CA MET A 23 -6.10 -1.87 38.44
C MET A 23 -6.93 -1.78 37.14
N VAL A 24 -8.11 -1.19 37.19
CA VAL A 24 -8.93 -0.94 35.99
C VAL A 24 -8.18 -0.04 35.00
N SER A 25 -7.54 1.05 35.48
CA SER A 25 -6.75 1.93 34.65
C SER A 25 -5.59 1.20 33.98
N LYS A 26 -4.89 0.31 34.72
CA LYS A 26 -3.81 -0.51 34.20
C LYS A 26 -4.31 -1.47 33.11
N LEU A 27 -5.44 -2.16 33.33
CA LEU A 27 -6.05 -3.07 32.38
C LEU A 27 -6.51 -2.35 31.09
N LEU A 28 -7.07 -1.15 31.21
CA LEU A 28 -7.45 -0.33 30.06
C LEU A 28 -6.22 0.13 29.23
N LYS A 29 -5.12 0.45 29.91
CA LYS A 29 -3.85 0.75 29.23
C LYS A 29 -3.32 -0.49 28.51
N GLU A 30 -3.27 -1.62 29.19
CA GLU A 30 -2.81 -2.90 28.61
C GLU A 30 -3.68 -3.34 27.42
N ALA A 31 -5.00 -3.11 27.48
CA ALA A 31 -5.90 -3.38 26.37
C ALA A 31 -5.59 -2.51 25.13
N ARG A 32 -5.16 -1.26 25.32
CA ARG A 32 -4.67 -0.40 24.22
C ARG A 32 -3.32 -0.87 23.72
N ASP A 33 -2.39 -1.13 24.63
CA ASP A 33 -1.01 -1.56 24.30
C ASP A 33 -0.99 -2.89 23.52
N ARG A 34 -2.00 -3.76 23.77
CA ARG A 34 -2.20 -5.04 23.08
C ARG A 34 -3.11 -4.95 21.85
N GLY A 35 -3.57 -3.76 21.46
CA GLY A 35 -4.45 -3.57 20.30
C GLY A 35 -5.88 -4.11 20.47
N ILE A 36 -6.28 -4.56 21.68
CA ILE A 36 -7.66 -5.00 21.99
C ILE A 36 -8.65 -3.84 21.88
N VAL A 37 -8.16 -2.63 22.16
CA VAL A 37 -8.89 -1.36 22.03
C VAL A 37 -8.10 -0.42 21.15
N THR A 38 -8.67 -0.07 20.01
CA THR A 38 -8.13 0.96 19.10
C THR A 38 -9.01 2.20 19.19
N ILE A 39 -8.42 3.33 19.59
CA ILE A 39 -9.14 4.62 19.65
C ILE A 39 -8.81 5.39 18.36
N ARG A 40 -9.80 5.57 17.50
CA ARG A 40 -9.70 6.48 16.36
C ARG A 40 -10.32 7.82 16.74
N ILE A 41 -9.52 8.87 16.74
CA ILE A 41 -10.01 10.23 16.92
C ILE A 41 -10.35 10.76 15.53
N ASN A 42 -11.62 10.66 15.16
CA ASN A 42 -12.11 11.36 13.98
C ASN A 42 -12.25 12.84 14.35
N ALA A 43 -11.73 13.76 13.55
CA ALA A 43 -12.06 15.16 13.69
C ALA A 43 -13.60 15.30 13.67
N PRO A 44 -14.20 16.17 14.50
CA PRO A 44 -15.64 16.34 14.49
C PRO A 44 -16.08 16.69 13.06
N LYS A 45 -17.12 16.02 12.57
CA LYS A 45 -17.81 16.45 11.33
C LYS A 45 -18.32 17.85 11.61
N GLY A 46 -17.54 18.83 11.13
CA GLY A 46 -17.81 20.23 11.48
C GLY A 46 -19.14 20.70 10.96
N GLU A 47 -20.04 20.99 11.85
CA GLU A 47 -21.00 22.06 11.72
C GLU A 47 -20.22 23.37 11.87
N SER A 48 -19.46 23.76 10.91
CA SER A 48 -18.93 25.11 10.78
C SER A 48 -18.51 25.33 9.34
N GLY A 49 -18.86 26.46 8.78
CA GLY A 49 -18.46 26.93 7.46
C GLY A 49 -16.94 27.12 7.30
N GLY A 50 -16.15 26.17 7.78
CA GLY A 50 -14.71 26.11 7.68
C GLY A 50 -14.27 25.47 6.37
N THR A 51 -13.06 25.78 5.94
CA THR A 51 -12.38 25.16 4.79
C THR A 51 -12.38 23.64 4.95
N PRO A 52 -12.85 22.85 3.95
CA PRO A 52 -12.85 21.39 4.04
C PRO A 52 -11.44 20.84 4.33
N SER A 53 -11.35 19.78 5.13
CA SER A 53 -10.08 19.11 5.36
C SER A 53 -9.54 18.50 4.04
N LEU A 54 -8.23 18.31 3.96
CA LEU A 54 -7.60 17.73 2.77
C LEU A 54 -8.21 16.37 2.39
N MET A 55 -8.52 15.53 3.39
CA MET A 55 -9.17 14.23 3.18
C MET A 55 -10.61 14.34 2.70
N GLU A 56 -11.37 15.32 3.19
CA GLU A 56 -12.72 15.60 2.67
C GLU A 56 -12.70 16.02 1.20
N LEU A 57 -11.71 16.82 0.80
CA LEU A 57 -11.54 17.21 -0.60
C LEU A 57 -11.20 16.00 -1.47
N VAL A 58 -10.26 15.15 -1.06
CA VAL A 58 -9.93 13.89 -1.77
C VAL A 58 -11.17 13.00 -1.87
N GLY A 59 -11.91 12.83 -0.78
CA GLY A 59 -13.14 12.03 -0.76
C GLY A 59 -14.20 12.54 -1.74
N ARG A 60 -14.42 13.86 -1.80
CA ARG A 60 -15.37 14.49 -2.73
C ARG A 60 -14.94 14.37 -4.19
N CYS A 61 -13.61 14.49 -4.47
CA CYS A 61 -13.10 14.48 -5.84
C CYS A 61 -12.93 13.07 -6.41
N PHE A 62 -12.55 12.09 -5.58
CA PHE A 62 -12.13 10.77 -6.04
C PHE A 62 -12.87 9.60 -5.39
N GLY A 63 -13.75 9.86 -4.42
CA GLY A 63 -14.48 8.80 -3.70
C GLY A 63 -13.63 7.99 -2.71
N ILE A 64 -12.41 8.45 -2.39
CA ILE A 64 -11.48 7.79 -1.46
C ILE A 64 -11.47 8.58 -0.16
N TYR A 65 -12.09 8.02 0.88
CA TYR A 65 -12.25 8.66 2.20
C TYR A 65 -11.27 8.14 3.24
N ASP A 66 -10.37 7.22 2.86
CA ASP A 66 -9.37 6.63 3.74
C ASP A 66 -7.96 6.83 3.15
N GLY A 67 -7.07 7.47 3.92
CA GLY A 67 -5.73 7.77 3.46
C GLY A 67 -4.93 8.58 4.47
N VAL A 68 -3.62 8.62 4.26
CA VAL A 68 -2.68 9.40 5.06
C VAL A 68 -1.93 10.39 4.18
N ALA A 69 -2.15 11.67 4.44
CA ALA A 69 -1.31 12.75 3.93
C ALA A 69 -0.18 13.00 4.93
N VAL A 70 1.04 12.65 4.56
CA VAL A 70 2.22 12.71 5.43
C VAL A 70 2.87 14.08 5.30
N PRO A 71 3.10 14.82 6.40
CA PRO A 71 3.83 16.08 6.35
C PRO A 71 5.21 15.91 5.69
N GLY A 72 5.62 16.87 4.85
CA GLY A 72 6.92 16.87 4.22
C GLY A 72 8.05 17.03 5.25
N GLY A 73 9.13 16.30 5.07
CA GLY A 73 10.38 16.47 5.80
C GLY A 73 11.25 17.60 5.23
N GLN A 74 12.48 17.71 5.72
CA GLN A 74 13.43 18.73 5.24
C GLN A 74 13.94 18.45 3.80
N ASN A 75 13.85 17.21 3.36
CA ASN A 75 14.24 16.74 2.02
C ASN A 75 13.45 15.48 1.64
N ASP A 76 13.66 14.99 0.42
CA ASP A 76 12.98 13.80 -0.11
C ASP A 76 13.22 12.54 0.74
N GLN A 77 14.43 12.38 1.25
CA GLN A 77 14.77 11.23 2.10
C GLN A 77 13.93 11.22 3.37
N THR A 78 13.93 12.32 4.14
CA THR A 78 13.16 12.42 5.39
C THR A 78 11.65 12.37 5.15
N THR A 79 11.18 12.82 3.99
CA THR A 79 9.78 12.68 3.58
C THR A 79 9.45 11.21 3.30
N ASN A 80 10.31 10.49 2.57
CA ASN A 80 10.12 9.07 2.30
C ASN A 80 10.18 8.22 3.58
N GLU A 81 11.05 8.57 4.53
CA GLU A 81 11.11 7.95 5.85
C GLU A 81 9.78 8.09 6.59
N ALA A 82 9.19 9.27 6.59
CA ALA A 82 7.88 9.50 7.20
C ALA A 82 6.74 8.74 6.50
N VAL A 83 6.79 8.65 5.16
CA VAL A 83 5.85 7.85 4.37
C VAL A 83 5.99 6.36 4.69
N ALA A 84 7.22 5.85 4.77
CA ALA A 84 7.49 4.46 5.14
C ALA A 84 6.97 4.12 6.53
N GLU A 85 7.18 5.00 7.51
CA GLU A 85 6.67 4.85 8.88
C GLU A 85 5.14 4.84 8.92
N ALA A 86 4.49 5.74 8.18
CA ALA A 86 3.03 5.76 8.06
C ALA A 86 2.50 4.46 7.42
N ALA A 87 3.19 3.92 6.42
CA ALA A 87 2.82 2.66 5.78
C ALA A 87 2.94 1.48 6.75
N ILE A 88 4.03 1.39 7.52
CA ILE A 88 4.22 0.34 8.53
C ILE A 88 3.14 0.43 9.61
N SER A 89 2.83 1.63 10.09
CA SER A 89 1.78 1.85 11.09
C SER A 89 0.41 1.39 10.57
N TYR A 90 0.05 1.78 9.36
CA TYR A 90 -1.19 1.37 8.73
C TYR A 90 -1.30 -0.16 8.55
N LEU A 91 -0.24 -0.79 8.02
CA LEU A 91 -0.19 -2.24 7.84
C LEU A 91 -0.28 -3.00 9.16
N SER A 92 0.34 -2.47 10.22
CA SER A 92 0.28 -3.06 11.57
C SER A 92 -1.12 -3.00 12.19
N GLU A 93 -1.90 -1.94 11.90
CA GLU A 93 -3.28 -1.79 12.35
C GLU A 93 -4.22 -2.80 11.69
N LEU A 94 -3.93 -3.21 10.45
CA LEU A 94 -4.73 -4.22 9.74
C LEU A 94 -4.57 -5.64 10.30
N GLY A 95 -3.57 -5.90 11.09
CA GLY A 95 -3.20 -7.11 11.84
C GLY A 95 -3.80 -8.44 11.37
N GLY A 96 -2.97 -9.43 11.07
CA GLY A 96 -3.43 -10.77 10.65
C GLY A 96 -3.88 -10.89 9.20
N ALA A 97 -3.89 -9.80 8.41
CA ALA A 97 -4.25 -9.81 7.01
C ALA A 97 -3.12 -10.35 6.11
N SER A 98 -3.46 -10.96 4.99
CA SER A 98 -2.48 -11.35 3.97
C SER A 98 -2.01 -10.13 3.18
N LEU A 99 -0.69 -10.01 2.92
CA LEU A 99 -0.08 -8.85 2.30
C LEU A 99 0.58 -9.18 0.97
N GLY A 100 0.15 -8.48 -0.09
CA GLY A 100 0.86 -8.41 -1.36
C GLY A 100 1.63 -7.09 -1.46
N ILE A 101 2.86 -7.14 -1.98
CA ILE A 101 3.68 -5.95 -2.15
C ILE A 101 4.12 -5.75 -3.60
N GLY A 102 4.10 -4.50 -4.04
CA GLY A 102 4.77 -4.09 -5.26
C GLY A 102 6.29 -4.00 -5.07
N TRP A 103 6.92 -3.20 -5.88
CA TRP A 103 8.36 -2.95 -5.86
C TRP A 103 8.67 -1.44 -5.99
N GLY A 104 9.97 -1.09 -6.04
CA GLY A 104 10.43 0.28 -6.25
C GLY A 104 10.99 0.93 -5.00
N HIS A 105 11.49 2.15 -5.16
CA HIS A 105 12.24 2.83 -4.10
C HIS A 105 11.43 2.98 -2.81
N ILE A 106 10.20 3.47 -2.88
CA ILE A 106 9.40 3.71 -1.67
C ILE A 106 9.01 2.39 -0.96
N ILE A 107 8.76 1.30 -1.70
CA ILE A 107 8.55 -0.03 -1.11
C ILE A 107 9.85 -0.51 -0.44
N GLY A 108 11.01 -0.29 -1.08
CA GLY A 108 12.31 -0.58 -0.49
C GLY A 108 12.57 0.21 0.79
N ASP A 109 12.15 1.47 0.86
CA ASP A 109 12.25 2.29 2.08
C ASP A 109 11.36 1.75 3.20
N VAL A 110 10.14 1.29 2.91
CA VAL A 110 9.28 0.59 3.89
C VAL A 110 10.00 -0.65 4.44
N VAL A 111 10.55 -1.49 3.56
CA VAL A 111 11.30 -2.70 3.95
C VAL A 111 12.49 -2.34 4.83
N LYS A 112 13.30 -1.36 4.41
CA LYS A 112 14.46 -0.89 5.17
C LYS A 112 14.09 -0.40 6.57
N HIS A 113 12.98 0.33 6.70
CA HIS A 113 12.49 0.79 8.02
C HIS A 113 12.02 -0.36 8.89
N MET A 114 11.44 -1.41 8.31
CA MET A 114 11.10 -2.62 9.04
C MET A 114 12.36 -3.35 9.54
N GLU A 115 13.39 -3.49 8.69
CA GLU A 115 14.68 -4.10 9.03
C GLU A 115 15.38 -3.41 10.21
N GLN A 116 15.16 -2.12 10.41
CA GLN A 116 15.77 -1.32 11.48
C GLN A 116 15.04 -1.44 12.83
N ARG A 117 13.88 -2.09 12.88
CA ARG A 117 13.10 -2.22 14.11
C ARG A 117 13.58 -3.39 14.96
N GLU A 118 13.74 -3.15 16.27
CA GLU A 118 14.11 -4.20 17.23
C GLU A 118 13.02 -5.27 17.44
N LYS A 119 11.76 -4.90 17.17
CA LYS A 119 10.61 -5.78 17.38
C LYS A 119 9.94 -6.11 16.06
N LEU A 120 9.44 -7.35 15.96
CA LEU A 120 8.64 -7.77 14.82
C LEU A 120 7.42 -6.86 14.66
N VAL A 121 7.14 -6.50 13.40
CA VAL A 121 5.94 -5.74 13.02
C VAL A 121 4.87 -6.74 12.57
N PRO A 122 3.79 -6.97 13.32
CA PRO A 122 2.78 -7.95 12.96
C PRO A 122 1.97 -7.46 11.75
N ILE A 123 2.40 -7.82 10.55
CA ILE A 123 1.77 -7.36 9.30
C ILE A 123 0.74 -8.36 8.81
N GLY A 124 0.92 -9.67 8.99
CA GLY A 124 -0.06 -10.61 8.49
C GLY A 124 0.30 -12.07 8.58
N THR A 125 -0.52 -12.93 7.97
CA THR A 125 -0.33 -14.39 7.93
C THR A 125 0.70 -14.82 6.89
N PHE A 126 0.64 -14.19 5.72
CA PHE A 126 1.64 -14.38 4.66
C PHE A 126 1.92 -13.07 3.92
N VAL A 127 3.08 -13.02 3.28
CA VAL A 127 3.47 -11.93 2.38
C VAL A 127 3.88 -12.49 1.03
N CYS A 128 3.45 -11.84 -0.06
CA CYS A 128 3.72 -12.27 -1.43
C CYS A 128 4.06 -11.08 -2.35
N PRO A 129 4.76 -11.30 -3.46
CA PRO A 129 4.97 -10.26 -4.46
C PRO A 129 3.72 -10.10 -5.33
N LEU A 130 3.45 -8.87 -5.74
CA LEU A 130 2.38 -8.53 -6.71
C LEU A 130 2.87 -8.50 -8.16
N ILE A 131 4.17 -8.59 -8.36
CA ILE A 131 4.84 -8.51 -9.67
C ILE A 131 6.11 -9.36 -9.64
N GLY A 132 6.48 -9.92 -10.79
CA GLY A 132 7.71 -10.70 -10.95
C GLY A 132 8.99 -9.93 -10.65
N ASN A 133 10.11 -10.60 -10.67
CA ASN A 133 11.40 -9.98 -10.34
C ASN A 133 11.90 -9.09 -11.50
N GLY A 134 12.39 -7.92 -11.16
CA GLY A 134 13.05 -7.03 -12.12
C GLY A 134 14.43 -7.57 -12.54
N GLY A 135 14.79 -7.34 -13.81
CA GLY A 135 16.06 -7.79 -14.39
C GLY A 135 17.27 -6.90 -14.05
N VAL A 136 17.20 -6.09 -13.00
CA VAL A 136 18.26 -5.12 -12.61
C VAL A 136 18.84 -5.44 -11.25
N GLY A 137 20.11 -5.12 -11.03
CA GLY A 137 20.85 -5.38 -9.79
C GLY A 137 20.47 -4.51 -8.59
N LEU A 138 19.29 -3.89 -8.59
CA LEU A 138 18.80 -3.06 -7.48
C LEU A 138 17.81 -3.84 -6.61
N LYS A 139 18.13 -4.06 -5.33
CA LYS A 139 17.31 -4.82 -4.34
C LYS A 139 15.83 -4.41 -4.39
N ASN A 140 15.52 -3.13 -4.54
CA ASN A 140 14.17 -2.60 -4.54
C ASN A 140 13.28 -3.09 -5.69
N TYR A 141 13.85 -3.77 -6.69
CA TYR A 141 13.16 -4.35 -7.84
C TYR A 141 13.21 -5.89 -7.86
N HIS A 142 13.77 -6.49 -6.80
CA HIS A 142 13.75 -7.93 -6.57
C HIS A 142 12.59 -8.29 -5.63
N SER A 143 11.43 -8.54 -6.19
CA SER A 143 10.19 -8.74 -5.44
C SER A 143 10.31 -9.81 -4.35
N ASN A 144 10.99 -10.93 -4.63
CA ASN A 144 11.19 -12.00 -3.67
C ASN A 144 12.11 -11.60 -2.51
N GLU A 145 13.11 -10.74 -2.75
CA GLU A 145 13.98 -10.23 -1.68
C GLU A 145 13.21 -9.31 -0.73
N LEU A 146 12.37 -8.43 -1.27
CA LEU A 146 11.50 -7.56 -0.47
C LEU A 146 10.53 -8.39 0.38
N VAL A 147 9.90 -9.41 -0.21
CA VAL A 147 9.00 -10.34 0.49
C VAL A 147 9.74 -11.10 1.60
N ARG A 148 10.94 -11.63 1.32
CA ARG A 148 11.75 -12.32 2.32
C ARG A 148 12.04 -11.43 3.51
N SER A 149 12.52 -10.20 3.25
CA SER A 149 12.86 -9.26 4.30
C SER A 149 11.64 -8.89 5.17
N ILE A 150 10.48 -8.62 4.55
CA ILE A 150 9.24 -8.38 5.32
C ILE A 150 8.87 -9.60 6.16
N ALA A 151 8.94 -10.81 5.61
CA ALA A 151 8.61 -12.04 6.33
C ALA A 151 9.48 -12.24 7.58
N GLU A 152 10.79 -12.01 7.45
CA GLU A 152 11.76 -12.11 8.55
C GLU A 152 11.47 -11.11 9.68
N HIS A 153 10.98 -9.89 9.33
CA HIS A 153 10.72 -8.83 10.30
C HIS A 153 9.24 -8.71 10.74
N SER A 154 8.38 -9.59 10.24
CA SER A 154 6.95 -9.63 10.62
C SER A 154 6.49 -10.96 11.19
N GLY A 155 7.26 -12.03 11.01
CA GLY A 155 6.87 -13.40 11.32
C GLY A 155 5.85 -13.99 10.33
N ALA A 156 5.53 -13.28 9.24
CA ALA A 156 4.64 -13.78 8.19
C ALA A 156 5.32 -14.87 7.35
N GLN A 157 4.53 -15.75 6.74
CA GLN A 157 5.06 -16.76 5.82
C GLN A 157 5.33 -16.14 4.44
N PRO A 158 6.54 -16.23 3.87
CA PRO A 158 6.81 -15.74 2.54
C PRO A 158 6.18 -16.65 1.48
N ARG A 159 5.63 -16.04 0.42
CA ARG A 159 5.27 -16.68 -0.83
C ARG A 159 6.08 -16.03 -1.94
N PHE A 160 6.57 -16.81 -2.90
CA PHE A 160 7.49 -16.31 -3.92
C PHE A 160 6.91 -16.44 -5.32
N ILE A 161 7.36 -15.57 -6.22
CA ILE A 161 7.08 -15.65 -7.65
C ILE A 161 8.37 -16.05 -8.39
N TYR A 162 8.31 -17.11 -9.19
CA TYR A 162 9.48 -17.64 -9.91
C TYR A 162 9.47 -17.24 -11.38
N SER A 163 9.17 -15.95 -11.63
CA SER A 163 9.19 -15.41 -12.97
C SER A 163 9.76 -13.98 -12.98
N PRO A 164 10.26 -13.50 -14.13
CA PRO A 164 10.59 -12.10 -14.33
C PRO A 164 9.32 -11.24 -14.29
N ALA A 165 9.48 -9.94 -14.10
CA ALA A 165 8.38 -8.99 -14.13
C ALA A 165 7.73 -8.84 -15.53
N CYS A 166 8.49 -9.14 -16.57
CA CYS A 166 8.03 -9.11 -17.94
C CYS A 166 8.77 -10.18 -18.76
N VAL A 167 8.07 -10.88 -19.60
CA VAL A 167 8.62 -11.79 -20.60
C VAL A 167 8.63 -11.14 -21.98
N LEU A 168 9.33 -11.70 -22.95
CA LEU A 168 9.61 -11.06 -24.23
C LEU A 168 8.61 -11.41 -25.33
N SER A 169 7.76 -12.44 -25.13
CA SER A 169 6.82 -12.90 -26.14
C SER A 169 5.53 -13.42 -25.53
N GLU A 170 4.46 -13.46 -26.35
CA GLU A 170 3.20 -14.08 -26.00
C GLU A 170 3.35 -15.58 -25.67
N GLN A 171 4.25 -16.26 -26.39
CA GLN A 171 4.52 -17.67 -26.15
C GLN A 171 5.14 -17.89 -24.77
N GLU A 172 6.13 -17.09 -24.38
CA GLU A 172 6.70 -17.13 -23.03
C GLU A 172 5.66 -16.80 -21.95
N LEU A 173 4.79 -15.85 -22.22
CA LEU A 173 3.71 -15.49 -21.29
C LEU A 173 2.77 -16.69 -21.07
N LYS A 174 2.36 -17.37 -22.13
CA LYS A 174 1.52 -18.56 -22.06
C LYS A 174 2.22 -19.69 -21.28
N LEU A 175 3.46 -20.02 -21.64
CA LEU A 175 4.25 -21.04 -20.95
C LEU A 175 4.44 -20.72 -19.46
N THR A 176 4.74 -19.44 -19.13
CA THR A 176 4.89 -19.03 -17.74
C THR A 176 3.60 -19.22 -16.95
N ARG A 177 2.45 -18.90 -17.55
CA ARG A 177 1.14 -19.06 -16.91
C ARG A 177 0.68 -20.49 -16.74
N GLU A 178 1.24 -21.43 -17.50
CA GLU A 178 0.98 -22.88 -17.40
C GLU A 178 1.82 -23.56 -16.31
N LEU A 179 2.85 -22.88 -15.76
CA LEU A 179 3.68 -23.43 -14.69
C LEU A 179 2.90 -23.58 -13.38
N ASP A 180 3.12 -24.69 -12.68
CA ASP A 180 2.53 -24.89 -11.34
C ASP A 180 2.89 -23.75 -10.39
N SER A 181 4.12 -23.25 -10.44
CA SER A 181 4.58 -22.13 -9.62
C SER A 181 3.80 -20.81 -9.89
N TYR A 182 3.32 -20.61 -11.14
CA TYR A 182 2.46 -19.48 -11.46
C TYR A 182 1.04 -19.70 -10.91
N HIS A 183 0.51 -20.90 -11.03
CA HIS A 183 -0.80 -21.24 -10.45
C HIS A 183 -0.80 -21.09 -8.93
N GLU A 184 0.27 -21.49 -8.25
CA GLU A 184 0.42 -21.30 -6.81
C GLU A 184 0.35 -19.84 -6.42
N ILE A 185 1.12 -18.94 -7.07
CA ILE A 185 1.09 -17.50 -6.74
C ILE A 185 -0.25 -16.86 -7.13
N TYR A 186 -0.88 -17.30 -8.22
CA TYR A 186 -2.19 -16.83 -8.62
C TYR A 186 -3.25 -17.14 -7.54
N HIS A 187 -3.26 -18.37 -6.98
CA HIS A 187 -4.15 -18.75 -5.87
C HIS A 187 -3.85 -17.98 -4.58
N VAL A 188 -2.60 -17.55 -4.37
CA VAL A 188 -2.26 -16.65 -3.26
C VAL A 188 -2.88 -15.28 -3.47
N TRP A 189 -2.84 -14.73 -4.69
CA TRP A 189 -3.44 -13.44 -5.01
C TRP A 189 -4.98 -13.46 -4.89
N GLU A 190 -5.65 -14.58 -5.17
CA GLU A 190 -7.10 -14.73 -4.97
C GLU A 190 -7.55 -14.56 -3.51
N LYS A 191 -6.66 -14.81 -2.56
CA LYS A 191 -6.90 -14.78 -1.11
C LYS A 191 -6.30 -13.55 -0.42
N LEU A 192 -5.92 -12.55 -1.22
CA LEU A 192 -5.18 -11.40 -0.73
C LEU A 192 -6.13 -10.39 -0.05
N ASP A 193 -5.80 -9.99 1.18
CA ASP A 193 -6.53 -8.95 1.91
C ASP A 193 -6.01 -7.54 1.61
N VAL A 194 -4.68 -7.40 1.52
CA VAL A 194 -3.99 -6.11 1.38
C VAL A 194 -3.03 -6.15 0.21
N ALA A 195 -3.12 -5.16 -0.68
CA ALA A 195 -2.15 -4.91 -1.75
C ALA A 195 -1.51 -3.54 -1.53
N LEU A 196 -0.22 -3.51 -1.19
CA LEU A 196 0.58 -2.29 -1.13
C LEU A 196 1.23 -2.07 -2.50
N VAL A 197 0.74 -1.09 -3.23
CA VAL A 197 1.18 -0.79 -4.59
C VAL A 197 1.86 0.57 -4.68
N ASN A 198 3.01 0.64 -5.32
CA ASN A 198 3.67 1.90 -5.59
C ASN A 198 2.97 2.66 -6.72
N ILE A 199 2.86 3.97 -6.57
CA ILE A 199 2.45 4.88 -7.64
C ILE A 199 3.73 5.49 -8.24
N GLY A 200 4.01 5.13 -9.49
CA GLY A 200 5.20 5.59 -10.20
C GLY A 200 4.88 6.64 -11.25
N ASN A 201 5.86 7.50 -11.54
CA ASN A 201 5.78 8.48 -12.61
C ASN A 201 5.93 7.83 -14.00
N PHE A 202 5.49 8.52 -15.03
CA PHE A 202 5.89 8.24 -16.40
C PHE A 202 6.25 9.59 -17.09
N PRO A 203 7.42 9.66 -17.79
CA PRO A 203 8.50 8.67 -17.79
C PRO A 203 9.18 8.53 -16.42
N SER A 204 9.82 7.39 -16.18
CA SER A 204 10.58 7.14 -14.94
C SER A 204 11.92 6.48 -15.24
N VAL A 205 12.88 6.66 -14.33
CA VAL A 205 14.18 6.02 -14.40
C VAL A 205 14.38 5.20 -13.11
N PRO A 206 14.68 3.91 -13.20
CA PRO A 206 14.74 3.08 -14.40
C PRO A 206 13.34 2.69 -14.91
N ASP A 207 13.17 2.66 -16.21
CA ASP A 207 11.96 2.16 -16.84
C ASP A 207 12.25 0.86 -17.60
N PHE A 208 12.17 -0.24 -16.86
CA PHE A 208 12.70 -1.51 -17.32
C PHE A 208 11.93 -2.19 -18.43
N ALA A 209 10.74 -1.77 -18.70
CA ALA A 209 9.88 -2.57 -19.56
C ALA A 209 8.94 -1.78 -20.45
N SER A 210 8.82 -0.45 -20.30
CA SER A 210 7.86 0.30 -21.08
C SER A 210 8.23 0.34 -22.56
N GLU A 211 9.49 0.56 -22.91
CA GLU A 211 9.93 0.57 -24.30
C GLU A 211 9.80 -0.82 -24.96
N ALA A 212 10.19 -1.88 -24.25
CA ALA A 212 10.11 -3.24 -24.78
C ALA A 212 8.68 -3.73 -24.98
N ARG A 213 7.72 -3.21 -24.21
CA ARG A 213 6.31 -3.67 -24.22
C ARG A 213 5.37 -2.76 -24.98
N TYR A 214 5.60 -1.47 -24.94
CA TYR A 214 4.66 -0.47 -25.45
C TYR A 214 5.20 0.34 -26.61
N GLY A 215 6.53 0.32 -26.88
CA GLY A 215 7.16 1.19 -27.87
C GLY A 215 6.84 2.66 -27.58
N ASP A 216 6.31 3.36 -28.56
CA ASP A 216 5.88 4.76 -28.45
C ASP A 216 4.43 4.95 -27.97
N LEU A 217 3.71 3.87 -27.70
CA LEU A 217 2.28 3.89 -27.35
C LEU A 217 2.00 4.72 -26.08
N LEU A 218 2.85 4.59 -25.06
CA LEU A 218 2.70 5.36 -23.82
C LEU A 218 2.84 6.86 -24.04
N ILE A 219 3.74 7.28 -24.93
CA ILE A 219 3.91 8.68 -25.31
C ILE A 219 2.70 9.15 -26.10
N ARG A 220 2.26 8.39 -27.11
CA ARG A 220 1.09 8.71 -27.94
C ARG A 220 -0.19 8.82 -27.14
N GLN A 221 -0.39 7.94 -26.17
CA GLN A 221 -1.55 7.94 -25.28
C GLN A 221 -1.36 8.83 -24.03
N LYS A 222 -0.26 9.62 -23.99
CA LYS A 222 0.02 10.60 -22.93
C LYS A 222 -0.05 9.97 -21.54
N ALA A 223 0.62 8.84 -21.35
CA ALA A 223 0.78 8.25 -20.03
C ALA A 223 1.37 9.27 -19.05
N VAL A 224 0.89 9.28 -17.82
CA VAL A 224 1.37 10.19 -16.76
C VAL A 224 1.94 9.45 -15.56
N GLY A 225 1.61 8.16 -15.42
CA GLY A 225 2.06 7.35 -14.30
C GLY A 225 1.66 5.89 -14.43
N ARG A 226 1.92 5.13 -13.36
CA ARG A 226 1.62 3.70 -13.28
C ARG A 226 1.31 3.25 -11.86
N ILE A 227 0.54 2.19 -11.74
CA ILE A 227 0.37 1.37 -10.54
C ILE A 227 0.98 0.01 -10.86
N LEU A 228 1.97 -0.46 -10.09
CA LEU A 228 2.81 -1.60 -10.51
C LEU A 228 3.39 -1.33 -11.91
N ASN A 229 3.05 -2.19 -12.88
CA ASN A 229 3.34 -1.97 -14.30
C ASN A 229 2.09 -1.69 -15.15
N TYR A 230 0.99 -1.28 -14.55
CA TYR A 230 -0.18 -0.77 -15.26
C TYR A 230 -0.05 0.72 -15.50
N PHE A 231 0.24 1.10 -16.74
CA PHE A 231 0.35 2.51 -17.13
C PHE A 231 -1.02 3.13 -17.31
N MET A 232 -1.13 4.42 -17.01
CA MET A 232 -2.40 5.15 -17.05
C MET A 232 -2.23 6.55 -17.64
N ASP A 233 -3.27 7.03 -18.29
CA ASP A 233 -3.41 8.40 -18.75
C ASP A 233 -3.84 9.35 -17.61
N SER A 234 -3.97 10.63 -17.89
CA SER A 234 -4.37 11.65 -16.90
C SER A 234 -5.82 11.50 -16.40
N GLN A 235 -6.64 10.67 -17.06
CA GLN A 235 -8.01 10.36 -16.64
C GLN A 235 -8.09 9.08 -15.80
N GLY A 236 -6.96 8.38 -15.63
CA GLY A 236 -6.91 7.12 -14.90
C GLY A 236 -7.27 5.90 -15.75
N HIS A 237 -7.42 6.05 -17.06
CA HIS A 237 -7.62 4.89 -17.93
C HIS A 237 -6.32 4.12 -18.09
N ILE A 238 -6.40 2.81 -17.89
CA ILE A 238 -5.24 1.93 -18.09
C ILE A 238 -4.97 1.80 -19.58
N ILE A 239 -3.73 2.15 -19.96
CA ILE A 239 -3.23 1.99 -21.33
C ILE A 239 -2.87 0.52 -21.52
N ARG A 240 -3.51 -0.12 -22.50
CA ARG A 240 -3.29 -1.54 -22.82
C ARG A 240 -2.49 -1.67 -24.11
N SER A 241 -1.61 -2.65 -24.16
CA SER A 241 -0.86 -3.03 -25.35
C SER A 241 -0.99 -4.53 -25.59
N ASP A 242 -1.10 -4.93 -26.85
CA ASP A 242 -1.09 -6.35 -27.24
C ASP A 242 0.27 -7.01 -26.96
N THR A 243 1.30 -6.20 -26.75
CA THR A 243 2.66 -6.64 -26.37
C THR A 243 2.94 -6.49 -24.87
N ASP A 244 1.92 -6.29 -24.03
CA ASP A 244 2.09 -6.25 -22.58
C ASP A 244 2.20 -7.66 -22.00
N TYR A 245 3.41 -8.14 -21.88
CA TYR A 245 3.74 -9.47 -21.32
C TYR A 245 4.19 -9.41 -19.86
N ALA A 246 3.59 -8.51 -19.08
CA ALA A 246 3.88 -8.39 -17.65
C ALA A 246 3.38 -9.60 -16.86
N ILE A 247 4.21 -10.05 -15.92
CA ILE A 247 3.86 -11.04 -14.92
C ILE A 247 3.60 -10.31 -13.61
N GLN A 248 2.34 -10.01 -13.36
CA GLN A 248 1.88 -9.28 -12.18
C GLN A 248 0.44 -9.66 -11.85
N ILE A 249 0.01 -9.31 -10.62
CA ILE A 249 -1.38 -9.54 -10.20
C ILE A 249 -2.36 -8.96 -11.23
N PRO A 250 -3.34 -9.75 -11.72
CA PRO A 250 -4.37 -9.23 -12.62
C PRO A 250 -5.21 -8.11 -11.98
N LEU A 251 -5.63 -7.13 -12.79
CA LEU A 251 -6.45 -6.01 -12.31
C LEU A 251 -7.76 -6.47 -11.67
N GLU A 252 -8.34 -7.56 -12.16
CA GLU A 252 -9.55 -8.16 -11.61
C GLU A 252 -9.37 -8.63 -10.17
N LEU A 253 -8.22 -9.23 -9.84
CA LEU A 253 -7.87 -9.64 -8.49
C LEU A 253 -7.50 -8.44 -7.63
N LEU A 254 -6.76 -7.48 -8.19
CA LEU A 254 -6.45 -6.22 -7.49
C LEU A 254 -7.73 -5.49 -7.08
N THR A 255 -8.72 -5.40 -7.95
CA THR A 255 -10.03 -4.77 -7.67
C THR A 255 -10.78 -5.48 -6.53
N ARG A 256 -10.68 -6.81 -6.45
CA ARG A 256 -11.33 -7.63 -5.41
C ARG A 256 -10.62 -7.57 -4.07
N THR A 257 -9.32 -7.25 -4.06
CA THR A 257 -8.53 -7.12 -2.83
C THR A 257 -9.16 -6.08 -1.91
N ARG A 258 -9.34 -6.44 -0.64
CA ARG A 258 -10.08 -5.64 0.35
C ARG A 258 -9.46 -4.26 0.59
N HIS A 259 -8.14 -4.20 0.69
CA HIS A 259 -7.37 -2.98 0.93
C HIS A 259 -6.30 -2.82 -0.16
N VAL A 260 -6.56 -1.97 -1.15
CA VAL A 260 -5.55 -1.58 -2.15
C VAL A 260 -4.98 -0.24 -1.74
N VAL A 261 -3.75 -0.26 -1.25
CA VAL A 261 -3.05 0.89 -0.67
C VAL A 261 -2.05 1.43 -1.68
N GLY A 262 -2.32 2.61 -2.22
CA GLY A 262 -1.36 3.31 -3.09
C GLY A 262 -0.34 4.07 -2.24
N ILE A 263 0.96 3.82 -2.44
CA ILE A 263 2.02 4.54 -1.75
C ILE A 263 2.81 5.43 -2.72
N CYS A 264 3.04 6.68 -2.32
CA CYS A 264 3.81 7.68 -3.06
C CYS A 264 5.14 7.97 -2.36
N SER A 265 6.18 8.25 -3.16
CA SER A 265 7.43 8.84 -2.68
C SER A 265 7.35 10.38 -2.70
N ALA A 266 8.34 11.05 -2.12
CA ALA A 266 8.47 12.51 -2.11
C ALA A 266 8.46 13.13 -3.52
N ASN A 267 8.97 12.41 -4.51
CA ASN A 267 9.06 12.86 -5.90
C ASN A 267 7.97 12.27 -6.81
N THR A 268 6.93 11.66 -6.24
CA THR A 268 5.77 11.21 -7.03
C THR A 268 5.07 12.43 -7.61
N SER A 269 4.88 12.43 -8.95
CA SER A 269 4.21 13.52 -9.63
C SER A 269 2.74 13.64 -9.17
N PRO A 270 2.25 14.84 -8.84
CA PRO A 270 0.84 15.06 -8.54
C PRO A 270 -0.09 14.58 -9.65
N LYS A 271 0.34 14.68 -10.91
CA LYS A 271 -0.42 14.17 -12.07
C LYS A 271 -0.54 12.65 -12.05
N ALA A 272 0.55 11.94 -11.71
CA ALA A 272 0.54 10.49 -11.58
C ALA A 272 -0.35 10.05 -10.40
N PHE A 273 -0.24 10.72 -9.26
CA PHE A 273 -1.07 10.44 -8.10
C PHE A 273 -2.56 10.70 -8.39
N ARG A 274 -2.90 11.87 -8.96
CA ARG A 274 -4.28 12.19 -9.39
C ARG A 274 -4.85 11.14 -10.34
N ALA A 275 -4.07 10.71 -11.33
CA ALA A 275 -4.48 9.67 -12.26
C ALA A 275 -4.72 8.34 -11.54
N ALA A 276 -3.84 7.95 -10.62
CA ALA A 276 -3.98 6.74 -9.82
C ALA A 276 -5.27 6.74 -8.98
N LEU A 277 -5.63 7.87 -8.35
CA LEU A 277 -6.90 8.02 -7.62
C LEU A 277 -8.10 7.86 -8.54
N LYS A 278 -8.03 8.38 -9.78
CA LYS A 278 -9.10 8.27 -10.78
C LYS A 278 -9.29 6.87 -11.35
N THR A 279 -8.30 5.97 -11.23
CA THR A 279 -8.44 4.59 -11.73
C THR A 279 -9.56 3.80 -11.07
N GLY A 280 -9.96 4.16 -9.84
CA GLY A 280 -10.90 3.42 -9.02
C GLY A 280 -10.34 2.12 -8.40
N TYR A 281 -9.04 1.80 -8.62
CA TYR A 281 -8.43 0.61 -8.00
C TYR A 281 -8.01 0.86 -6.56
N LEU A 282 -7.60 2.08 -6.22
CA LEU A 282 -7.14 2.42 -4.88
C LEU A 282 -8.31 2.57 -3.91
N LYS A 283 -8.18 2.03 -2.72
CA LYS A 283 -9.13 2.15 -1.61
C LYS A 283 -8.55 2.95 -0.44
N HIS A 284 -7.24 3.07 -0.40
CA HIS A 284 -6.48 3.84 0.56
C HIS A 284 -5.23 4.41 -0.13
N PHE A 285 -4.67 5.49 0.40
CA PHE A 285 -3.39 6.01 -0.05
C PHE A 285 -2.52 6.48 1.11
N ILE A 286 -1.20 6.46 0.89
CA ILE A 286 -0.21 7.06 1.78
C ILE A 286 0.71 7.90 0.90
N ALA A 287 0.64 9.21 1.06
CA ALA A 287 1.33 10.13 0.17
C ALA A 287 1.82 11.39 0.91
N PRO A 288 2.91 12.02 0.46
CA PRO A 288 3.32 13.32 0.97
C PRO A 288 2.22 14.37 0.79
N GLU A 289 2.01 15.20 1.81
CA GLU A 289 0.94 16.21 1.82
C GLU A 289 0.99 17.15 0.62
N HIS A 290 2.18 17.56 0.17
CA HIS A 290 2.33 18.42 -1.01
C HIS A 290 1.82 17.72 -2.29
N VAL A 291 2.11 16.41 -2.46
CA VAL A 291 1.61 15.63 -3.61
C VAL A 291 0.08 15.58 -3.61
N VAL A 292 -0.52 15.40 -2.41
CA VAL A 292 -1.99 15.37 -2.27
C VAL A 292 -2.61 16.72 -2.57
N ARG A 293 -2.03 17.82 -2.06
CA ARG A 293 -2.53 19.19 -2.31
C ARG A 293 -2.49 19.56 -3.78
N GLU A 294 -1.35 19.38 -4.41
CA GLU A 294 -1.16 19.70 -5.84
C GLU A 294 -2.00 18.80 -6.76
N ALA A 295 -2.34 17.58 -6.34
CA ALA A 295 -3.24 16.71 -7.11
C ALA A 295 -4.71 17.17 -7.07
N LEU A 296 -5.11 18.02 -6.14
CA LEU A 296 -6.45 18.59 -6.04
C LEU A 296 -6.63 19.88 -6.88
N GLU A 297 -5.52 20.51 -7.26
CA GLU A 297 -5.49 21.66 -8.19
C GLU A 297 -5.71 21.19 -9.65
#